data_c43f3ca9175c0a439e60c74ce7fc481b
#
_entry.id   c43f3ca9175c0a439e60c74ce7fc481b
#
_cell.length_a   1.000
_cell.length_b   1.000
_cell.length_c   1.000
_cell.angle_alpha   90.00
_cell.angle_beta   90.00
_cell.angle_gamma   90.00
#
_symmetry.space_group_name_H-M   'P 1'
#
loop_
_entity.id
_entity.type
_entity.pdbx_description
1 polymer ?
#
loop_
_entity_poly.entity_id
_entity_poly.type
_entity_poly.pdbx_seq_one_letter_code
_entity_poly.pdbx_strand_id
1 'polypeptide(L)'
;RMALRRCWKEMTMPDRELVVTAIIGSPRRRNTHHMVEVVEAELKRLGGVRVEYLHLAELRVEPCRGCVLCMTQGFESCPVGDDVPGIVAAIEKSDGVILASPVYIYHISGQTKILLDRLAAYFHRPAFYGRHAMALATTGFFGTEPTLKYMKSVLRALGFSTVVAAGGRGTDLERRFVAKTEERARKAARR
;
A
#
# COMPACT_ATOMS: atom_id res chain seq x y z
N ARG A 1 12.32 21.45 25.23
CA ARG A 1 12.77 21.54 23.81
C ARG A 1 14.04 20.71 23.50
N MET A 2 14.87 20.39 24.49
CA MET A 2 16.07 19.54 24.28
C MET A 2 15.79 18.02 24.24
N ALA A 3 14.81 17.51 24.96
CA ALA A 3 14.48 16.07 25.01
C ALA A 3 13.93 15.51 23.69
N LEU A 4 13.15 16.31 22.94
CA LEU A 4 12.59 15.90 21.65
C LEU A 4 13.66 15.80 20.53
N ARG A 5 14.78 16.53 20.64
CA ARG A 5 15.87 16.46 19.66
C ARG A 5 16.72 15.18 19.78
N ARG A 6 16.77 14.53 20.93
CA ARG A 6 17.46 13.24 21.12
C ARG A 6 16.69 12.08 20.48
N CYS A 7 15.37 12.08 20.58
CA CYS A 7 14.52 10.98 20.07
C CYS A 7 14.59 10.78 18.55
N TRP A 8 14.87 11.85 17.77
CA TRP A 8 14.97 11.74 16.30
C TRP A 8 16.36 11.28 15.80
N LYS A 9 17.39 11.43 16.64
CA LYS A 9 18.76 11.00 16.28
C LYS A 9 19.02 9.52 16.54
N GLU A 10 18.12 8.86 17.29
CA GLU A 10 18.23 7.46 17.69
C GLU A 10 17.22 6.54 16.99
N MET A 11 16.47 7.04 16.02
CA MET A 11 15.75 6.15 15.08
C MET A 11 16.76 5.62 14.07
N THR A 12 17.64 4.75 14.55
CA THR A 12 18.45 3.89 13.69
C THR A 12 17.52 3.06 12.85
N MET A 13 17.72 3.05 11.53
CA MET A 13 17.10 2.04 10.65
C MET A 13 17.37 0.68 11.29
N PRO A 14 16.36 -0.21 11.34
CA PRO A 14 16.59 -1.53 11.92
C PRO A 14 17.76 -2.20 11.22
N ASP A 15 18.56 -2.94 11.98
CA ASP A 15 19.76 -3.66 11.51
C ASP A 15 19.44 -4.80 10.52
N ARG A 16 18.22 -4.83 10.00
CA ARG A 16 17.71 -5.78 9.03
C ARG A 16 17.09 -5.10 7.82
N GLU A 17 17.06 -5.78 6.72
CA GLU A 17 16.34 -5.35 5.52
C GLU A 17 14.83 -5.25 5.80
N LEU A 18 14.24 -4.09 5.49
CA LEU A 18 12.80 -3.88 5.57
C LEU A 18 12.12 -4.50 4.34
N VAL A 19 11.01 -5.16 4.55
CA VAL A 19 10.22 -5.76 3.48
C VAL A 19 8.96 -4.94 3.23
N VAL A 20 8.77 -4.53 1.98
CA VAL A 20 7.57 -3.81 1.54
C VAL A 20 6.84 -4.66 0.50
N THR A 21 5.57 -4.98 0.75
CA THR A 21 4.74 -5.68 -0.22
C THR A 21 3.96 -4.68 -1.08
N ALA A 22 4.21 -4.69 -2.39
CA ALA A 22 3.50 -3.86 -3.37
C ALA A 22 2.37 -4.65 -4.04
N ILE A 23 1.13 -4.32 -3.70
CA ILE A 23 -0.08 -4.93 -4.26
C ILE A 23 -0.57 -4.05 -5.40
N ILE A 24 -0.52 -4.56 -6.63
CA ILE A 24 -0.81 -3.82 -7.85
C ILE A 24 -2.11 -4.30 -8.47
N GLY A 25 -3.15 -3.47 -8.39
CA GLY A 25 -4.47 -3.72 -8.95
C GLY A 25 -4.64 -3.26 -10.40
N SER A 26 -3.56 -3.17 -11.16
CA SER A 26 -3.61 -2.86 -12.60
C SER A 26 -3.56 -4.14 -13.42
N PRO A 27 -4.44 -4.32 -14.43
CA PRO A 27 -4.36 -5.48 -15.34
C PRO A 27 -3.16 -5.39 -16.30
N ARG A 28 -2.42 -4.29 -16.29
CA ARG A 28 -1.30 -4.04 -17.19
C ARG A 28 -0.08 -3.54 -16.42
N ARG A 29 1.10 -4.00 -16.81
CA ARG A 29 2.38 -3.51 -16.30
C ARG A 29 2.78 -2.19 -17.00
N ARG A 30 2.04 -1.11 -16.70
CA ARG A 30 2.27 0.24 -17.25
C ARG A 30 2.36 1.26 -16.11
N ASN A 31 1.75 2.43 -16.24
CA ASN A 31 1.88 3.58 -15.36
C ASN A 31 1.77 3.25 -13.85
N THR A 32 0.83 2.37 -13.46
CA THR A 32 0.68 2.01 -12.05
C THR A 32 1.87 1.19 -11.56
N HIS A 33 2.34 0.24 -12.36
CA HIS A 33 3.53 -0.56 -12.06
C HIS A 33 4.77 0.33 -12.02
N HIS A 34 5.00 1.13 -13.08
CA HIS A 34 6.12 2.07 -13.14
C HIS A 34 6.18 3.00 -11.93
N MET A 35 5.03 3.51 -11.45
CA MET A 35 5.02 4.35 -10.25
C MET A 35 5.42 3.59 -8.97
N VAL A 36 5.16 2.30 -8.90
CA VAL A 36 5.68 1.47 -7.80
C VAL A 36 7.20 1.32 -7.91
N GLU A 37 7.74 1.14 -9.12
CA GLU A 37 9.19 1.10 -9.35
C GLU A 37 9.87 2.42 -8.95
N VAL A 38 9.25 3.57 -9.24
CA VAL A 38 9.74 4.89 -8.79
C VAL A 38 9.78 4.97 -7.26
N VAL A 39 8.72 4.48 -6.59
CA VAL A 39 8.68 4.43 -5.12
C VAL A 39 9.75 3.49 -4.58
N GLU A 40 9.94 2.32 -5.19
CA GLU A 40 10.98 1.36 -4.83
C GLU A 40 12.37 1.97 -4.95
N ALA A 41 12.65 2.65 -6.06
CA ALA A 41 13.95 3.32 -6.27
C ALA A 41 14.25 4.34 -5.17
N GLU A 42 13.25 5.13 -4.75
CA GLU A 42 13.40 6.08 -3.65
C GLU A 42 13.56 5.40 -2.28
N LEU A 43 12.85 4.30 -2.03
CA LEU A 43 13.01 3.52 -0.80
C LEU A 43 14.41 2.90 -0.71
N LYS A 44 14.91 2.31 -1.81
CA LYS A 44 16.27 1.76 -1.89
C LYS A 44 17.35 2.82 -1.68
N ARG A 45 17.13 4.04 -2.17
CA ARG A 45 18.04 5.17 -1.92
C ARG A 45 18.12 5.57 -0.45
N LEU A 46 17.05 5.36 0.32
CA LEU A 46 17.03 5.58 1.77
C LEU A 46 17.70 4.46 2.56
N GLY A 47 17.90 3.29 1.96
CA GLY A 47 18.66 2.14 2.47
C GLY A 47 17.78 0.96 2.91
N GLY A 48 18.37 -0.24 2.84
CA GLY A 48 17.87 -1.46 3.48
C GLY A 48 16.42 -1.90 3.22
N VAL A 49 15.87 -1.62 2.01
CA VAL A 49 14.47 -1.97 1.69
C VAL A 49 14.40 -2.90 0.49
N ARG A 50 13.67 -4.00 0.63
CA ARG A 50 13.28 -4.92 -0.44
C ARG A 50 11.80 -4.78 -0.73
N VAL A 51 11.42 -4.71 -2.01
CA VAL A 51 10.02 -4.65 -2.44
C VAL A 51 9.62 -5.96 -3.11
N GLU A 52 8.56 -6.57 -2.61
CA GLU A 52 7.93 -7.76 -3.18
C GLU A 52 6.66 -7.37 -3.93
N TYR A 53 6.54 -7.82 -5.18
CA TYR A 53 5.45 -7.43 -6.07
C TYR A 53 4.36 -8.50 -6.13
N LEU A 54 3.12 -8.10 -5.87
CA LEU A 54 1.92 -8.92 -6.05
C LEU A 54 1.01 -8.26 -7.09
N HIS A 55 1.00 -8.81 -8.29
CA HIS A 55 0.12 -8.36 -9.37
C HIS A 55 -1.21 -9.10 -9.28
N LEU A 56 -2.29 -8.40 -8.95
CA LEU A 56 -3.61 -9.02 -8.83
C LEU A 56 -4.11 -9.64 -10.15
N ALA A 57 -3.60 -9.18 -11.29
CA ALA A 57 -3.91 -9.77 -12.59
C ALA A 57 -3.28 -11.16 -12.82
N GLU A 58 -2.27 -11.52 -12.04
CA GLU A 58 -1.55 -12.79 -12.12
C GLU A 58 -1.97 -13.76 -11.01
N LEU A 59 -2.86 -13.33 -10.13
CA LEU A 59 -3.38 -14.09 -9.00
C LEU A 59 -4.87 -14.37 -9.18
N ARG A 60 -5.31 -15.50 -8.69
CA ARG A 60 -6.71 -15.81 -8.62
C ARG A 60 -7.33 -15.19 -7.38
N VAL A 61 -8.04 -14.09 -7.55
CA VAL A 61 -8.74 -13.37 -6.48
C VAL A 61 -10.24 -13.35 -6.83
N GLU A 62 -10.99 -14.24 -6.21
CA GLU A 62 -12.41 -14.40 -6.45
C GLU A 62 -13.25 -13.40 -5.64
N PRO A 63 -14.42 -12.98 -6.14
CA PRO A 63 -15.32 -12.09 -5.43
C PRO A 63 -15.76 -12.64 -4.08
N CYS A 64 -15.97 -11.74 -3.10
CA CYS A 64 -16.56 -12.10 -1.83
C CYS A 64 -18.00 -12.58 -2.00
N ARG A 65 -18.36 -13.70 -1.36
CA ARG A 65 -19.71 -14.29 -1.39
C ARG A 65 -20.66 -13.69 -0.35
N GLY A 66 -20.19 -12.81 0.52
CA GLY A 66 -21.00 -12.19 1.57
C GLY A 66 -21.51 -13.16 2.63
N CYS A 67 -20.89 -14.33 2.81
CA CYS A 67 -21.33 -15.37 3.75
C CYS A 67 -21.09 -15.06 5.22
N VAL A 68 -20.34 -14.01 5.54
CA VAL A 68 -20.02 -13.51 6.90
C VAL A 68 -19.19 -14.45 7.77
N LEU A 69 -18.84 -15.66 7.32
CA LEU A 69 -18.09 -16.65 8.10
C LEU A 69 -16.75 -16.10 8.61
N CYS A 70 -16.02 -15.35 7.79
CA CYS A 70 -14.75 -14.75 8.19
C CYS A 70 -14.87 -13.70 9.32
N MET A 71 -16.04 -13.10 9.52
CA MET A 71 -16.27 -12.15 10.60
C MET A 71 -16.61 -12.86 11.91
N THR A 72 -17.29 -14.00 11.87
CA THR A 72 -17.76 -14.76 13.03
C THR A 72 -16.74 -15.81 13.49
N GLN A 73 -16.06 -16.48 12.55
CA GLN A 73 -15.20 -17.62 12.82
C GLN A 73 -13.70 -17.37 12.52
N GLY A 74 -13.36 -16.22 11.94
CA GLY A 74 -11.99 -15.88 11.54
C GLY A 74 -11.76 -15.98 10.03
N PHE A 75 -10.69 -15.33 9.57
CA PHE A 75 -10.37 -15.24 8.14
C PHE A 75 -10.19 -16.63 7.48
N GLU A 76 -9.64 -17.57 8.21
CA GLU A 76 -9.35 -18.94 7.78
C GLU A 76 -10.62 -19.72 7.42
N SER A 77 -11.78 -19.31 7.94
CA SER A 77 -13.08 -19.92 7.65
C SER A 77 -13.70 -19.46 6.33
N CYS A 78 -12.97 -18.68 5.52
CA CYS A 78 -13.47 -18.22 4.23
C CYS A 78 -13.59 -19.42 3.26
N PRO A 79 -14.81 -19.70 2.72
CA PRO A 79 -15.02 -20.86 1.84
C PRO A 79 -14.52 -20.66 0.41
N VAL A 80 -13.92 -19.51 0.12
CA VAL A 80 -13.40 -19.19 -1.22
C VAL A 80 -11.94 -19.62 -1.29
N GLY A 81 -11.67 -20.70 -2.02
CA GLY A 81 -10.32 -21.22 -2.24
C GLY A 81 -9.63 -20.51 -3.40
N ASP A 82 -8.79 -19.52 -3.07
CA ASP A 82 -8.01 -18.71 -4.03
C ASP A 82 -6.69 -18.22 -3.40
N ASP A 83 -6.03 -17.25 -4.03
CA ASP A 83 -4.72 -16.77 -3.61
C ASP A 83 -4.77 -15.67 -2.51
N VAL A 84 -5.96 -15.26 -2.05
CA VAL A 84 -6.09 -14.21 -1.01
C VAL A 84 -5.39 -14.56 0.30
N PRO A 85 -5.41 -15.81 0.81
CA PRO A 85 -4.63 -16.17 2.00
C PRO A 85 -3.13 -15.93 1.83
N GLY A 86 -2.58 -16.18 0.64
CA GLY A 86 -1.17 -15.89 0.32
C GLY A 86 -0.87 -14.39 0.32
N ILE A 87 -1.79 -13.56 -0.19
CA ILE A 87 -1.67 -12.09 -0.16
C ILE A 87 -1.67 -11.60 1.30
N VAL A 88 -2.57 -12.12 2.12
CA VAL A 88 -2.63 -11.76 3.56
C VAL A 88 -1.34 -12.15 4.27
N ALA A 89 -0.85 -13.36 4.06
CA ALA A 89 0.42 -13.81 4.64
C ALA A 89 1.61 -12.94 4.21
N ALA A 90 1.64 -12.44 2.98
CA ALA A 90 2.66 -11.50 2.51
C ALA A 90 2.53 -10.14 3.22
N ILE A 91 1.31 -9.61 3.41
CA ILE A 91 1.08 -8.39 4.20
C ILE A 91 1.57 -8.56 5.64
N GLU A 92 1.27 -9.69 6.26
CA GLU A 92 1.64 -9.98 7.65
C GLU A 92 3.14 -10.13 7.87
N LYS A 93 3.88 -10.55 6.85
CA LYS A 93 5.36 -10.66 6.87
C LYS A 93 6.05 -9.35 6.55
N SER A 94 5.36 -8.38 5.98
CA SER A 94 5.95 -7.12 5.55
C SER A 94 5.95 -6.04 6.65
N ASP A 95 6.90 -5.12 6.59
CA ASP A 95 6.97 -3.92 7.42
C ASP A 95 6.07 -2.79 6.87
N GLY A 96 5.82 -2.84 5.57
CA GLY A 96 4.97 -1.88 4.88
C GLY A 96 4.27 -2.44 3.66
N VAL A 97 3.20 -1.77 3.24
CA VAL A 97 2.41 -2.14 2.07
C VAL A 97 2.23 -0.95 1.14
N ILE A 98 2.42 -1.17 -0.15
CA ILE A 98 2.00 -0.23 -1.20
C ILE A 98 0.76 -0.83 -1.86
N LEU A 99 -0.40 -0.21 -1.67
CA LEU A 99 -1.60 -0.53 -2.42
C LEU A 99 -1.68 0.41 -3.62
N ALA A 100 -1.47 -0.12 -4.82
CA ALA A 100 -1.42 0.64 -6.06
C ALA A 100 -2.60 0.28 -6.98
N SER A 101 -3.38 1.28 -7.40
CA SER A 101 -4.51 1.08 -8.30
C SER A 101 -4.55 2.14 -9.40
N PRO A 102 -4.89 1.76 -10.65
CA PRO A 102 -5.34 2.74 -11.62
C PRO A 102 -6.70 3.27 -11.21
N VAL A 103 -6.99 4.52 -11.62
CA VAL A 103 -8.33 5.09 -11.47
C VAL A 103 -9.16 4.67 -12.68
N TYR A 104 -10.17 3.84 -12.43
CA TYR A 104 -11.17 3.42 -13.43
C TYR A 104 -12.55 3.91 -12.99
N ILE A 105 -13.21 4.64 -13.87
CA ILE A 105 -14.53 5.24 -13.59
C ILE A 105 -14.56 5.90 -12.20
N TYR A 106 -13.67 6.88 -12.00
CA TYR A 106 -13.52 7.68 -10.78
C TYR A 106 -13.11 6.94 -9.49
N HIS A 107 -12.80 5.63 -9.55
CA HIS A 107 -12.50 4.84 -8.36
C HIS A 107 -11.36 3.85 -8.61
N ILE A 108 -11.05 3.05 -7.59
CA ILE A 108 -10.10 1.94 -7.74
C ILE A 108 -10.56 0.94 -8.81
N SER A 109 -9.63 0.18 -9.37
CA SER A 109 -9.96 -0.92 -10.30
C SER A 109 -10.82 -2.00 -9.64
N GLY A 110 -11.61 -2.71 -10.44
CA GLY A 110 -12.41 -3.84 -9.96
C GLY A 110 -11.58 -4.90 -9.24
N GLN A 111 -10.39 -5.23 -9.77
CA GLN A 111 -9.47 -6.19 -9.12
C GLN A 111 -9.04 -5.74 -7.72
N THR A 112 -8.70 -4.46 -7.56
CA THR A 112 -8.39 -3.90 -6.23
C THR A 112 -9.61 -3.98 -5.31
N LYS A 113 -10.81 -3.68 -5.82
CA LYS A 113 -12.04 -3.72 -5.00
C LYS A 113 -12.38 -5.14 -4.56
N ILE A 114 -12.27 -6.12 -5.43
CA ILE A 114 -12.49 -7.54 -5.10
C ILE A 114 -11.57 -7.97 -3.97
N LEU A 115 -10.27 -7.66 -4.02
CA LEU A 115 -9.35 -7.94 -2.92
C LEU A 115 -9.80 -7.27 -1.62
N LEU A 116 -10.12 -5.97 -1.65
CA LEU A 116 -10.51 -5.24 -0.44
C LEU A 116 -11.81 -5.82 0.19
N ASP A 117 -12.77 -6.27 -0.63
CA ASP A 117 -13.97 -6.94 -0.13
C ASP A 117 -13.66 -8.27 0.57
N ARG A 118 -12.61 -8.97 0.11
CA ARG A 118 -12.14 -10.22 0.71
C ARG A 118 -11.39 -9.99 2.04
N LEU A 119 -10.96 -8.76 2.33
CA LEU A 119 -10.32 -8.38 3.60
C LEU A 119 -11.33 -7.93 4.66
N ALA A 120 -12.63 -8.19 4.49
CA ALA A 120 -13.69 -7.76 5.40
C ALA A 120 -13.49 -8.21 6.86
N ALA A 121 -12.90 -9.39 7.09
CA ALA A 121 -12.56 -9.86 8.44
C ALA A 121 -11.65 -8.86 9.18
N TYR A 122 -10.65 -8.33 8.49
CA TYR A 122 -9.68 -7.37 9.02
C TYR A 122 -10.23 -5.95 9.15
N PHE A 123 -11.35 -5.64 8.52
CA PHE A 123 -12.07 -4.40 8.74
C PHE A 123 -12.78 -4.40 10.11
N HIS A 124 -13.31 -5.56 10.53
CA HIS A 124 -13.96 -5.74 11.83
C HIS A 124 -12.98 -6.04 12.97
N ARG A 125 -11.87 -6.70 12.64
CA ARG A 125 -10.78 -7.04 13.57
C ARG A 125 -9.45 -6.59 12.97
N PRO A 126 -9.14 -5.28 13.02
CA PRO A 126 -7.93 -4.75 12.42
C PRO A 126 -6.68 -5.47 12.93
N ALA A 127 -5.83 -5.95 12.02
CA ALA A 127 -4.69 -6.79 12.35
C ALA A 127 -3.32 -6.25 11.90
N PHE A 128 -3.30 -5.16 11.09
CA PHE A 128 -2.05 -4.68 10.51
C PHE A 128 -1.41 -3.54 11.32
N TYR A 129 -1.61 -3.55 12.65
CA TYR A 129 -0.98 -2.59 13.55
C TYR A 129 0.55 -2.68 13.52
N GLY A 130 1.20 -1.54 13.69
CA GLY A 130 2.66 -1.44 13.64
C GLY A 130 3.24 -1.38 12.22
N ARG A 131 2.44 -1.71 11.18
CA ARG A 131 2.85 -1.63 9.78
C ARG A 131 2.47 -0.30 9.15
N HIS A 132 3.20 0.07 8.11
CA HIS A 132 2.98 1.29 7.35
C HIS A 132 2.31 0.99 6.02
N ALA A 133 1.53 1.92 5.48
CA ALA A 133 0.94 1.75 4.16
C ALA A 133 1.06 2.99 3.29
N MET A 134 1.14 2.77 1.99
CA MET A 134 1.06 3.80 0.98
C MET A 134 -0.09 3.49 0.01
N ALA A 135 -1.02 4.44 -0.14
CA ALA A 135 -2.01 4.42 -1.21
C ALA A 135 -1.44 5.11 -2.45
N LEU A 136 -1.39 4.42 -3.57
CA LEU A 136 -0.89 4.94 -4.85
C LEU A 136 -1.97 4.85 -5.91
N ALA A 137 -2.39 5.99 -6.49
CA ALA A 137 -3.40 6.03 -7.53
C ALA A 137 -2.88 6.71 -8.79
N THR A 138 -2.98 6.03 -9.93
CA THR A 138 -2.61 6.59 -11.23
C THR A 138 -3.83 6.80 -12.12
N THR A 139 -3.90 7.95 -12.80
CA THR A 139 -5.02 8.30 -13.68
C THR A 139 -4.52 8.80 -15.05
N GLY A 140 -5.38 8.70 -16.07
CA GLY A 140 -5.18 9.39 -17.33
C GLY A 140 -5.64 10.85 -17.28
N PHE A 141 -6.70 11.14 -16.50
CA PHE A 141 -7.34 12.47 -16.50
C PHE A 141 -7.70 12.97 -15.10
N PHE A 142 -8.62 12.35 -14.38
CA PHE A 142 -9.18 12.83 -13.11
C PHE A 142 -9.62 11.66 -12.21
N GLY A 143 -10.20 11.96 -11.03
CA GLY A 143 -10.70 10.95 -10.07
C GLY A 143 -9.66 10.47 -9.05
N THR A 144 -8.45 11.05 -9.05
CA THR A 144 -7.38 10.65 -8.13
C THR A 144 -7.72 10.93 -6.67
N GLU A 145 -8.22 12.13 -6.38
CA GLU A 145 -8.47 12.56 -4.99
C GLU A 145 -9.52 11.69 -4.28
N PRO A 146 -10.73 11.46 -4.83
CA PRO A 146 -11.70 10.58 -4.20
C PRO A 146 -11.18 9.14 -4.06
N THR A 147 -10.44 8.64 -5.06
CA THR A 147 -9.83 7.31 -5.02
C THR A 147 -8.82 7.19 -3.87
N LEU A 148 -7.92 8.15 -3.71
CA LEU A 148 -6.95 8.17 -2.62
C LEU A 148 -7.61 8.31 -1.25
N LYS A 149 -8.65 9.14 -1.14
CA LYS A 149 -9.42 9.29 0.10
C LYS A 149 -10.01 7.95 0.53
N TYR A 150 -10.63 7.23 -0.40
CA TYR A 150 -11.17 5.89 -0.16
C TYR A 150 -10.07 4.90 0.27
N MET A 151 -8.99 4.77 -0.52
CA MET A 151 -7.89 3.86 -0.22
C MET A 151 -7.28 4.12 1.16
N LYS A 152 -7.05 5.39 1.51
CA LYS A 152 -6.55 5.77 2.83
C LYS A 152 -7.49 5.37 3.95
N SER A 153 -8.80 5.56 3.77
CA SER A 153 -9.81 5.18 4.76
C SER A 153 -9.82 3.68 5.00
N VAL A 154 -9.77 2.89 3.91
CA VAL A 154 -9.72 1.42 4.01
C VAL A 154 -8.43 0.95 4.69
N LEU A 155 -7.27 1.44 4.27
CA LEU A 155 -5.99 1.04 4.88
C LEU A 155 -5.93 1.35 6.38
N ARG A 156 -6.46 2.50 6.79
CA ARG A 156 -6.58 2.83 8.23
C ARG A 156 -7.52 1.88 8.96
N ALA A 157 -8.67 1.57 8.36
CA ALA A 157 -9.63 0.65 8.95
C ALA A 157 -9.09 -0.78 9.08
N LEU A 158 -8.19 -1.20 8.20
CA LEU A 158 -7.47 -2.47 8.30
C LEU A 158 -6.39 -2.49 9.40
N GLY A 159 -6.09 -1.33 10.02
CA GLY A 159 -5.18 -1.22 11.15
C GLY A 159 -3.79 -0.67 10.84
N PHE A 160 -3.50 -0.25 9.60
CA PHE A 160 -2.18 0.33 9.32
C PHE A 160 -1.93 1.61 10.12
N SER A 161 -0.80 1.66 10.83
CA SER A 161 -0.45 2.74 11.76
C SER A 161 -0.17 4.08 11.08
N THR A 162 0.50 4.04 9.93
CA THR A 162 0.75 5.23 9.11
C THR A 162 0.27 4.98 7.70
N VAL A 163 -0.55 5.89 7.17
CA VAL A 163 -1.04 5.80 5.79
C VAL A 163 -0.72 7.08 5.05
N VAL A 164 0.23 7.00 4.13
CA VAL A 164 0.55 8.07 3.18
C VAL A 164 -0.15 7.85 1.84
N ALA A 165 -0.21 8.86 1.00
CA ALA A 165 -0.83 8.73 -0.30
C ALA A 165 -0.14 9.59 -1.35
N ALA A 166 -0.05 9.06 -2.57
CA ALA A 166 0.36 9.78 -3.76
C ALA A 166 -0.52 9.40 -4.95
N GLY A 167 -0.79 10.35 -5.82
CA GLY A 167 -1.59 10.07 -6.99
C GLY A 167 -1.57 11.20 -8.02
N GLY A 168 -1.87 10.84 -9.26
CA GLY A 168 -1.89 11.75 -10.40
C GLY A 168 -1.69 11.06 -11.74
N ARG A 169 -1.41 11.84 -12.79
CA ARG A 169 -0.99 11.33 -14.10
C ARG A 169 0.42 10.73 -13.98
N GLY A 170 0.68 9.61 -14.67
CA GLY A 170 1.94 8.87 -14.53
C GLY A 170 3.20 9.75 -14.54
N THR A 171 3.44 10.49 -15.64
CA THR A 171 4.63 11.35 -15.78
C THR A 171 4.67 12.53 -14.81
N ASP A 172 3.54 13.17 -14.54
CA ASP A 172 3.45 14.31 -13.62
C ASP A 172 3.60 13.82 -12.16
N LEU A 173 3.06 12.65 -11.85
CA LEU A 173 3.17 12.03 -10.53
C LEU A 173 4.62 11.68 -10.22
N GLU A 174 5.35 11.10 -11.16
CA GLU A 174 6.76 10.77 -11.03
C GLU A 174 7.59 12.00 -10.69
N ARG A 175 7.51 13.07 -11.51
CA ARG A 175 8.26 14.33 -11.27
C ARG A 175 7.95 14.92 -9.89
N ARG A 176 6.69 14.96 -9.50
CA ARG A 176 6.26 15.52 -8.20
C ARG A 176 6.68 14.65 -7.03
N PHE A 177 6.69 13.32 -7.20
CA PHE A 177 7.11 12.39 -6.15
C PHE A 177 8.60 12.51 -5.88
N VAL A 178 9.43 12.46 -6.93
CA VAL A 178 10.89 12.59 -6.83
C VAL A 178 11.27 13.96 -6.25
N ALA A 179 10.73 15.05 -6.78
CA ALA A 179 11.01 16.39 -6.26
C ALA A 179 10.66 16.57 -4.78
N LYS A 180 9.54 16.00 -4.33
CA LYS A 180 9.10 16.07 -2.93
C LYS A 180 9.96 15.23 -1.99
N THR A 181 10.41 14.05 -2.44
CA THR A 181 11.33 13.20 -1.67
C THR A 181 12.70 13.84 -1.55
N GLU A 182 13.23 14.43 -2.61
CA GLU A 182 14.49 15.19 -2.57
C GLU A 182 14.41 16.40 -1.64
N GLU A 183 13.33 17.17 -1.69
CA GLU A 183 13.14 18.31 -0.79
C GLU A 183 13.13 17.89 0.68
N ARG A 184 12.43 16.78 0.99
CA ARG A 184 12.40 16.22 2.35
C ARG A 184 13.76 15.73 2.80
N ALA A 185 14.51 15.05 1.94
CA ALA A 185 15.87 14.58 2.21
C ALA A 185 16.82 15.76 2.48
N ARG A 186 16.76 16.83 1.67
CA ARG A 186 17.57 18.05 1.88
C ARG A 186 17.22 18.77 3.20
N LYS A 187 15.94 18.80 3.57
CA LYS A 187 15.51 19.36 4.87
C LYS A 187 15.99 18.53 6.05
N ALA A 188 16.03 17.23 5.94
CA ALA A 188 16.54 16.32 6.96
C ALA A 188 18.05 16.47 7.14
N ALA A 189 18.83 16.61 6.05
CA ALA A 189 20.28 16.78 6.08
C ALA A 189 20.76 18.13 6.65
N ARG A 190 19.88 19.16 6.67
CA ARG A 190 20.19 20.49 7.23
C ARG A 190 19.86 20.63 8.72
N ARG A 191 19.37 19.59 9.36
CA ARG A 191 19.02 19.53 10.79
C ARG A 191 19.97 18.65 11.57
#